data_87cf844d40c09f8b2b84e83cfd00c0cc
#
_entry.id   87cf844d40c09f8b2b84e83cfd00c0cc
#
_cell.length_a   1.000
_cell.length_b   1.000
_cell.length_c   1.000
_cell.angle_alpha   90.00
_cell.angle_beta   90.00
_cell.angle_gamma   90.00
#
_symmetry.space_group_name_H-M   'P 1'
#
loop_
_entity.id
_entity.type
_entity.pdbx_description
1 polymer ?
#
loop_
_entity_poly.entity_id
_entity_poly.type
_entity_poly.pdbx_seq_one_letter_code
_entity_poly.pdbx_strand_id
1 'polypeptide(L)'
;MTPSATSNSFVANGSIPFPIAVGNTWIYQTVSSINNEHGLVTNKVVSVTPIADGHQATMSSKVVLGHSTTTTQQNYIFYNDGRIGYPVNQTGVSVAGSGVLWPNAAQAASGQAFHSVLRIKLGNSGAGPYEVADVTVQGGGTQSVTVPAGTYQATLVNMTMVMKVGNFITTAVLKTWSAPGTGPVKTDELIETAGKTTLTTTEELLTFTKG
;
A
#
# COMPACT_ATOMS: atom_id res chain seq x y z
N MET A 1 13.02 -34.18 17.36
CA MET A 1 13.14 -33.61 16.00
C MET A 1 12.09 -32.53 15.89
N THR A 2 12.50 -31.29 15.99
CA THR A 2 11.64 -30.11 15.80
C THR A 2 11.45 -29.92 14.28
N PRO A 3 10.22 -29.76 13.79
CA PRO A 3 10.03 -29.47 12.36
C PRO A 3 10.61 -28.09 12.05
N SER A 4 11.58 -28.06 11.15
CA SER A 4 12.11 -26.84 10.57
C SER A 4 10.98 -26.16 9.81
N ALA A 5 10.54 -24.99 10.25
CA ALA A 5 9.61 -24.17 9.53
C ALA A 5 10.32 -23.70 8.23
N THR A 6 10.01 -24.34 7.12
CA THR A 6 10.36 -23.85 5.79
C THR A 6 9.63 -22.53 5.59
N SER A 7 10.35 -21.41 5.64
CA SER A 7 9.82 -20.10 5.25
C SER A 7 9.56 -20.15 3.74
N ASN A 8 8.32 -20.49 3.35
CA ASN A 8 7.89 -20.33 1.97
C ASN A 8 7.81 -18.82 1.67
N SER A 9 8.91 -18.26 1.18
CA SER A 9 8.89 -16.96 0.54
C SER A 9 8.18 -17.12 -0.81
N PHE A 10 6.92 -16.72 -0.87
CA PHE A 10 6.19 -16.66 -2.13
C PHE A 10 6.73 -15.51 -2.97
N VAL A 11 7.27 -15.85 -4.14
CA VAL A 11 7.60 -14.90 -5.20
C VAL A 11 6.55 -15.11 -6.28
N ALA A 12 5.60 -14.20 -6.44
CA ALA A 12 4.61 -14.26 -7.50
C ALA A 12 5.33 -14.22 -8.86
N ASN A 13 5.20 -15.29 -9.66
CA ASN A 13 5.81 -15.37 -10.99
C ASN A 13 5.29 -14.24 -11.90
N GLY A 14 6.20 -13.40 -12.41
CA GLY A 14 5.90 -12.36 -13.40
C GLY A 14 5.44 -11.01 -12.86
N SER A 15 5.52 -10.79 -11.55
CA SER A 15 5.11 -9.54 -10.90
C SER A 15 6.28 -8.78 -10.30
N ILE A 16 6.00 -7.56 -9.85
CA ILE A 16 6.85 -6.83 -8.91
C ILE A 16 6.92 -7.72 -7.65
N PRO A 17 8.05 -8.37 -7.36
CA PRO A 17 8.10 -9.32 -6.26
C PRO A 17 8.04 -8.56 -4.94
N PHE A 18 6.83 -8.52 -4.36
CA PHE A 18 6.61 -8.02 -3.01
C PHE A 18 6.78 -9.20 -2.04
N PRO A 19 7.81 -9.24 -1.22
CA PRO A 19 8.02 -10.37 -0.31
C PRO A 19 7.01 -10.32 0.84
N ILE A 20 6.16 -11.37 0.96
CA ILE A 20 5.09 -11.45 1.96
C ILE A 20 5.33 -12.51 3.05
N ALA A 21 6.57 -12.92 3.30
CA ALA A 21 6.85 -13.84 4.41
C ALA A 21 6.51 -13.19 5.76
N VAL A 22 5.94 -13.99 6.69
CA VAL A 22 5.66 -13.53 8.05
C VAL A 22 6.95 -13.06 8.71
N GLY A 23 6.90 -11.90 9.34
CA GLY A 23 8.07 -11.26 9.97
C GLY A 23 8.80 -10.26 9.07
N ASN A 24 8.61 -10.29 7.74
CA ASN A 24 9.16 -9.27 6.86
C ASN A 24 8.78 -7.88 7.36
N THR A 25 9.77 -7.01 7.46
CA THR A 25 9.60 -5.70 8.09
C THR A 25 10.30 -4.63 7.25
N TRP A 26 9.58 -3.56 6.95
CA TRP A 26 10.07 -2.33 6.31
C TRP A 26 10.01 -1.20 7.31
N ILE A 27 11.08 -0.43 7.40
CA ILE A 27 11.14 0.80 8.18
C ILE A 27 11.43 1.94 7.23
N TYR A 28 10.58 2.97 7.27
CA TYR A 28 10.70 4.17 6.45
C TYR A 28 10.92 5.38 7.35
N GLN A 29 11.73 6.32 6.88
CA GLN A 29 11.60 7.69 7.36
C GLN A 29 10.38 8.32 6.68
N THR A 30 9.66 9.17 7.40
CA THR A 30 8.53 9.91 6.86
C THR A 30 8.65 11.39 7.19
N VAL A 31 8.24 12.22 6.24
CA VAL A 31 8.13 13.67 6.42
C VAL A 31 6.73 14.08 6.03
N SER A 32 6.04 14.78 6.93
CA SER A 32 4.71 15.32 6.70
C SER A 32 4.75 16.84 6.61
N SER A 33 3.98 17.41 5.67
CA SER A 33 3.83 18.87 5.56
C SER A 33 3.08 19.51 6.74
N ILE A 34 2.37 18.69 7.53
CA ILE A 34 1.75 19.19 8.78
C ILE A 34 2.87 19.43 9.79
N ASN A 35 3.09 20.70 10.12
CA ASN A 35 4.14 21.16 11.05
C ASN A 35 5.57 20.74 10.66
N ASN A 36 5.79 20.30 9.41
CA ASN A 36 7.07 19.75 8.96
C ASN A 36 7.58 18.63 9.88
N GLU A 37 6.67 17.74 10.28
CA GLU A 37 6.99 16.67 11.21
C GLU A 37 7.74 15.52 10.53
N HIS A 38 8.77 15.05 11.22
CA HIS A 38 9.55 13.87 10.85
C HIS A 38 9.18 12.69 11.73
N GLY A 39 9.20 11.49 11.14
CA GLY A 39 8.83 10.30 11.87
C GLY A 39 9.33 9.01 11.23
N LEU A 40 8.81 7.91 11.75
CA LEU A 40 9.08 6.56 11.27
C LEU A 40 7.76 5.82 10.99
N VAL A 41 7.74 5.11 9.87
CA VAL A 41 6.70 4.14 9.57
C VAL A 41 7.33 2.75 9.59
N THR A 42 6.76 1.85 10.36
CA THR A 42 7.19 0.44 10.42
C THR A 42 6.05 -0.44 9.92
N ASN A 43 6.25 -1.07 8.77
CA ASN A 43 5.32 -2.02 8.19
C ASN A 43 5.83 -3.44 8.39
N LYS A 44 4.98 -4.35 8.88
CA LYS A 44 5.34 -5.73 9.17
C LYS A 44 4.27 -6.70 8.68
N VAL A 45 4.69 -7.79 8.03
CA VAL A 45 3.80 -8.92 7.74
C VAL A 45 3.54 -9.72 9.01
N VAL A 46 2.28 -9.75 9.45
CA VAL A 46 1.86 -10.42 10.69
C VAL A 46 1.40 -11.83 10.43
N SER A 47 0.64 -12.03 9.35
CA SER A 47 0.15 -13.34 8.95
C SER A 47 0.04 -13.45 7.43
N VAL A 48 0.14 -14.68 6.91
CA VAL A 48 -0.09 -15.01 5.52
C VAL A 48 -0.93 -16.28 5.47
N THR A 49 -2.07 -16.23 4.77
CA THR A 49 -2.99 -17.34 4.63
C THR A 49 -3.21 -17.64 3.15
N PRO A 50 -3.04 -18.88 2.68
CA PRO A 50 -3.37 -19.28 1.32
C PRO A 50 -4.86 -19.08 1.02
N ILE A 51 -5.17 -18.63 -0.19
CA ILE A 51 -6.53 -18.56 -0.76
C ILE A 51 -6.50 -19.14 -2.17
N ALA A 52 -7.67 -19.35 -2.80
CA ALA A 52 -7.76 -20.01 -4.11
C ALA A 52 -6.86 -19.35 -5.17
N ASP A 53 -6.83 -18.01 -5.22
CA ASP A 53 -6.15 -17.26 -6.29
C ASP A 53 -4.85 -16.58 -5.82
N GLY A 54 -4.28 -17.00 -4.67
CA GLY A 54 -3.07 -16.40 -4.13
C GLY A 54 -2.94 -16.50 -2.62
N HIS A 55 -2.59 -15.40 -1.97
CA HIS A 55 -2.42 -15.32 -0.52
C HIS A 55 -3.07 -14.06 0.03
N GLN A 56 -3.73 -14.17 1.16
CA GLN A 56 -4.11 -13.02 1.96
C GLN A 56 -3.03 -12.77 3.01
N ALA A 57 -2.48 -11.58 3.06
CA ALA A 57 -1.54 -11.16 4.10
C ALA A 57 -2.15 -10.07 4.98
N THR A 58 -1.95 -10.18 6.29
CA THR A 58 -2.22 -9.11 7.24
C THR A 58 -0.93 -8.33 7.47
N MET A 59 -0.99 -7.04 7.23
CA MET A 59 0.11 -6.12 7.50
C MET A 59 -0.24 -5.22 8.68
N SER A 60 0.70 -5.08 9.61
CA SER A 60 0.64 -4.08 10.68
C SER A 60 1.49 -2.88 10.26
N SER A 61 0.93 -1.69 10.36
CA SER A 61 1.64 -0.43 10.17
C SER A 61 1.66 0.34 11.48
N LYS A 62 2.87 0.67 11.96
CA LYS A 62 3.10 1.54 13.11
C LYS A 62 3.71 2.84 12.61
N VAL A 63 3.01 3.94 12.83
CA VAL A 63 3.45 5.30 12.50
C VAL A 63 3.82 6.01 13.79
N VAL A 64 5.04 6.54 13.86
CA VAL A 64 5.50 7.44 14.92
C VAL A 64 5.81 8.78 14.26
N LEU A 65 5.03 9.81 14.57
CA LEU A 65 5.16 11.15 13.99
C LEU A 65 5.11 12.18 15.13
N GLY A 66 6.20 12.90 15.33
CA GLY A 66 6.36 13.76 16.50
C GLY A 66 6.19 12.98 17.81
N HIS A 67 5.20 13.36 18.61
CA HIS A 67 4.84 12.67 19.86
C HIS A 67 3.69 11.66 19.72
N SER A 68 3.15 11.52 18.52
CA SER A 68 2.03 10.63 18.23
C SER A 68 2.50 9.25 17.78
N THR A 69 1.82 8.21 18.25
CA THR A 69 2.02 6.84 17.78
C THR A 69 0.68 6.22 17.44
N THR A 70 0.55 5.74 16.22
CA THR A 70 -0.63 5.03 15.74
C THR A 70 -0.23 3.67 15.20
N THR A 71 -1.03 2.65 15.50
CA THR A 71 -0.83 1.30 14.94
C THR A 71 -2.14 0.85 14.30
N THR A 72 -2.05 0.41 13.05
CA THR A 72 -3.18 -0.12 12.28
C THR A 72 -2.83 -1.49 11.73
N GLN A 73 -3.86 -2.28 11.43
CA GLN A 73 -3.70 -3.54 10.69
C GLN A 73 -4.62 -3.52 9.47
N GLN A 74 -4.12 -4.04 8.36
CA GLN A 74 -4.83 -4.08 7.10
C GLN A 74 -4.54 -5.39 6.37
N ASN A 75 -5.57 -5.93 5.72
CA ASN A 75 -5.44 -7.12 4.91
C ASN A 75 -5.29 -6.75 3.43
N TYR A 76 -4.44 -7.50 2.73
CA TYR A 76 -4.23 -7.39 1.30
C TYR A 76 -4.30 -8.78 0.68
N ILE A 77 -4.74 -8.85 -0.58
CA ILE A 77 -4.66 -10.05 -1.41
C ILE A 77 -3.47 -9.89 -2.35
N PHE A 78 -2.58 -10.87 -2.33
CA PHE A 78 -1.48 -11.04 -3.26
C PHE A 78 -1.86 -12.17 -4.22
N TYR A 79 -2.29 -11.81 -5.42
CA TYR A 79 -2.74 -12.77 -6.42
C TYR A 79 -1.57 -13.53 -7.06
N ASN A 80 -1.82 -14.75 -7.52
CA ASN A 80 -0.81 -15.59 -8.19
C ASN A 80 -0.26 -14.96 -9.48
N ASP A 81 -1.01 -14.05 -10.12
CA ASP A 81 -0.58 -13.31 -11.30
C ASP A 81 0.21 -12.05 -10.96
N GLY A 82 0.41 -11.76 -9.67
CA GLY A 82 1.23 -10.68 -9.15
C GLY A 82 0.51 -9.36 -8.92
N ARG A 83 -0.77 -9.29 -9.12
CA ARG A 83 -1.56 -8.16 -8.68
C ARG A 83 -1.65 -8.13 -7.15
N ILE A 84 -1.82 -6.94 -6.60
CA ILE A 84 -2.19 -6.77 -5.19
C ILE A 84 -3.52 -6.05 -5.14
N GLY A 85 -4.39 -6.49 -4.25
CA GLY A 85 -5.73 -5.91 -4.10
C GLY A 85 -6.21 -5.90 -2.66
N TYR A 86 -7.39 -5.32 -2.47
CA TYR A 86 -8.10 -5.42 -1.21
C TYR A 86 -8.95 -6.69 -1.17
N PRO A 87 -9.07 -7.36 -0.02
CA PRO A 87 -10.09 -8.40 0.20
C PRO A 87 -11.49 -7.80 0.00
N VAL A 88 -12.35 -8.53 -0.72
CA VAL A 88 -13.71 -8.08 -1.05
C VAL A 88 -14.59 -7.88 0.19
N ASN A 89 -14.27 -8.53 1.30
CA ASN A 89 -15.06 -8.55 2.53
C ASN A 89 -14.21 -8.17 3.76
N GLN A 90 -13.77 -6.93 3.85
CA GLN A 90 -13.23 -6.39 5.10
C GLN A 90 -14.34 -5.68 5.91
N THR A 91 -14.29 -5.78 7.24
CA THR A 91 -15.20 -5.02 8.10
C THR A 91 -15.08 -3.53 7.81
N GLY A 92 -16.20 -2.91 7.39
CA GLY A 92 -16.26 -1.48 7.09
C GLY A 92 -15.73 -1.06 5.71
N VAL A 93 -15.25 -2.00 4.89
CA VAL A 93 -14.81 -1.72 3.51
C VAL A 93 -15.44 -2.72 2.56
N SER A 94 -16.08 -2.25 1.49
CA SER A 94 -16.49 -3.06 0.36
C SER A 94 -15.86 -2.54 -0.92
N VAL A 95 -15.51 -3.45 -1.84
CA VAL A 95 -14.82 -3.14 -3.08
C VAL A 95 -15.68 -3.56 -4.26
N ALA A 96 -15.86 -2.67 -5.21
CA ALA A 96 -16.44 -2.95 -6.52
C ALA A 96 -15.46 -2.57 -7.62
N GLY A 97 -15.60 -3.17 -8.80
CA GLY A 97 -14.65 -2.99 -9.91
C GLY A 97 -13.46 -3.94 -9.83
N SER A 98 -12.28 -3.49 -10.26
CA SER A 98 -11.09 -4.35 -10.36
C SER A 98 -10.51 -4.78 -9.01
N GLY A 99 -10.72 -4.00 -7.95
CA GLY A 99 -10.10 -4.19 -6.63
C GLY A 99 -8.57 -4.07 -6.63
N VAL A 100 -7.96 -3.74 -7.77
CA VAL A 100 -6.51 -3.67 -7.92
C VAL A 100 -5.97 -2.42 -7.24
N LEU A 101 -5.01 -2.61 -6.33
CA LEU A 101 -4.19 -1.55 -5.73
C LEU A 101 -2.83 -1.46 -6.41
N TRP A 102 -2.33 -2.61 -6.88
CA TRP A 102 -1.05 -2.72 -7.55
C TRP A 102 -1.20 -3.64 -8.77
N PRO A 103 -0.94 -3.15 -9.99
CA PRO A 103 -1.00 -3.96 -11.18
C PRO A 103 0.18 -4.96 -11.21
N ASN A 104 0.03 -6.06 -11.95
CA ASN A 104 1.17 -6.93 -12.23
C ASN A 104 2.15 -6.25 -13.20
N ALA A 105 3.32 -6.87 -13.41
CA ALA A 105 4.39 -6.27 -14.22
C ALA A 105 3.96 -5.97 -15.67
N ALA A 106 3.19 -6.86 -16.30
CA ALA A 106 2.69 -6.65 -17.67
C ALA A 106 1.68 -5.49 -17.74
N GLN A 107 0.78 -5.42 -16.77
CA GLN A 107 -0.19 -4.35 -16.64
C GLN A 107 0.49 -3.00 -16.35
N ALA A 108 1.48 -2.99 -15.45
CA ALA A 108 2.26 -1.79 -15.15
C ALA A 108 3.03 -1.28 -16.38
N ALA A 109 3.62 -2.19 -17.16
CA ALA A 109 4.35 -1.85 -18.39
C ALA A 109 3.42 -1.35 -19.51
N SER A 110 2.18 -1.81 -19.57
CA SER A 110 1.20 -1.36 -20.58
C SER A 110 0.69 0.05 -20.37
N GLY A 111 0.87 0.63 -19.17
CA GLY A 111 0.29 1.90 -18.78
C GLY A 111 -1.24 1.90 -18.68
N GLN A 112 -1.87 0.72 -18.69
CA GLN A 112 -3.31 0.59 -18.55
C GLN A 112 -3.76 1.09 -17.17
N ALA A 113 -4.84 1.87 -17.12
CA ALA A 113 -5.47 2.29 -15.90
C ALA A 113 -6.52 1.26 -15.43
N PHE A 114 -6.57 1.04 -14.10
CA PHE A 114 -7.56 0.18 -13.44
C PHE A 114 -8.45 1.05 -12.57
N HIS A 115 -9.75 0.83 -12.68
CA HIS A 115 -10.75 1.56 -11.90
C HIS A 115 -11.42 0.64 -10.90
N SER A 116 -11.57 1.14 -9.68
CA SER A 116 -12.29 0.48 -8.59
C SER A 116 -13.12 1.52 -7.85
N VAL A 117 -14.19 1.05 -7.22
CA VAL A 117 -14.99 1.86 -6.32
C VAL A 117 -14.90 1.23 -4.94
N LEU A 118 -14.38 1.99 -3.98
CA LEU A 118 -14.37 1.60 -2.58
C LEU A 118 -15.55 2.23 -1.87
N ARG A 119 -16.26 1.43 -1.06
CA ARG A 119 -17.25 1.92 -0.11
C ARG A 119 -16.67 1.73 1.27
N ILE A 120 -16.39 2.82 1.95
CA ILE A 120 -15.70 2.86 3.23
C ILE A 120 -16.67 3.39 4.28
N LYS A 121 -16.84 2.67 5.37
CA LYS A 121 -17.54 3.19 6.55
C LYS A 121 -16.56 4.01 7.37
N LEU A 122 -16.84 5.30 7.53
CA LEU A 122 -16.08 6.16 8.41
C LEU A 122 -16.58 6.00 9.86
N GLY A 123 -15.65 5.91 10.79
CA GLY A 123 -15.90 5.84 12.23
C GLY A 123 -15.48 4.52 12.87
N ASN A 124 -15.10 4.60 14.14
CA ASN A 124 -14.51 3.49 14.91
C ASN A 124 -15.46 2.28 15.15
N SER A 125 -16.77 2.45 14.91
CA SER A 125 -17.77 1.41 15.14
C SER A 125 -18.30 0.75 13.85
N GLY A 126 -17.88 1.21 12.66
CA GLY A 126 -18.44 0.77 11.39
C GLY A 126 -19.95 1.05 11.24
N ALA A 127 -20.53 1.90 12.09
CA ALA A 127 -21.96 2.22 12.12
C ALA A 127 -22.34 3.46 11.29
N GLY A 128 -21.34 4.18 10.74
CA GLY A 128 -21.55 5.37 9.91
C GLY A 128 -22.08 5.04 8.51
N PRO A 129 -22.49 6.06 7.74
CA PRO A 129 -22.81 5.88 6.33
C PRO A 129 -21.56 5.40 5.57
N TYR A 130 -21.79 4.78 4.40
CA TYR A 130 -20.71 4.49 3.49
C TYR A 130 -20.32 5.76 2.73
N GLU A 131 -19.05 6.09 2.75
CA GLU A 131 -18.45 7.04 1.82
C GLU A 131 -17.95 6.28 0.59
N VAL A 132 -18.11 6.88 -0.56
CA VAL A 132 -17.71 6.28 -1.85
C VAL A 132 -16.43 6.94 -2.31
N ALA A 133 -15.42 6.13 -2.59
CA ALA A 133 -14.17 6.57 -3.17
C ALA A 133 -13.98 5.92 -4.55
N ASP A 134 -13.81 6.75 -5.58
CA ASP A 134 -13.38 6.32 -6.91
C ASP A 134 -11.86 6.22 -6.93
N VAL A 135 -11.35 5.03 -7.27
CA VAL A 135 -9.92 4.74 -7.28
C VAL A 135 -9.47 4.42 -8.70
N THR A 136 -8.45 5.12 -9.15
CA THR A 136 -7.73 4.85 -10.40
C THR A 136 -6.29 4.48 -10.08
N VAL A 137 -5.82 3.36 -10.64
CA VAL A 137 -4.45 2.87 -10.47
C VAL A 137 -3.81 2.68 -11.84
N GLN A 138 -2.59 3.20 -12.03
CA GLN A 138 -1.88 3.14 -13.30
C GLN A 138 -0.38 2.95 -13.10
N GLY A 139 0.24 2.08 -13.89
CA GLY A 139 1.70 1.92 -13.93
C GLY A 139 2.38 3.12 -14.60
N GLY A 140 3.50 3.56 -14.03
CA GLY A 140 4.33 4.68 -14.51
C GLY A 140 5.71 4.28 -15.02
N GLY A 141 5.93 2.96 -15.30
CA GLY A 141 7.20 2.44 -15.78
C GLY A 141 8.24 2.23 -14.68
N THR A 142 9.44 1.80 -15.09
CA THR A 142 10.58 1.52 -14.19
C THR A 142 11.60 2.63 -14.27
N GLN A 143 12.13 3.06 -13.12
CA GLN A 143 13.12 4.11 -13.01
C GLN A 143 14.07 3.86 -11.84
N SER A 144 15.23 4.51 -11.86
CA SER A 144 16.17 4.49 -10.74
C SER A 144 15.68 5.41 -9.63
N VAL A 145 15.61 4.90 -8.40
CA VAL A 145 15.19 5.63 -7.21
C VAL A 145 16.23 5.46 -6.12
N THR A 146 16.72 6.57 -5.58
CA THR A 146 17.65 6.58 -4.45
C THR A 146 16.93 6.98 -3.18
N VAL A 147 17.04 6.16 -2.15
CA VAL A 147 16.53 6.35 -0.79
C VAL A 147 17.63 6.04 0.21
N PRO A 148 17.49 6.32 1.52
CA PRO A 148 18.55 6.03 2.50
C PRO A 148 19.03 4.58 2.52
N ALA A 149 18.14 3.61 2.24
CA ALA A 149 18.50 2.19 2.13
C ALA A 149 19.35 1.83 0.90
N GLY A 150 19.48 2.73 -0.08
CA GLY A 150 20.26 2.51 -1.30
C GLY A 150 19.57 2.97 -2.58
N THR A 151 20.13 2.58 -3.73
CA THR A 151 19.57 2.87 -5.06
C THR A 151 18.93 1.62 -5.65
N TYR A 152 17.70 1.76 -6.14
CA TYR A 152 16.87 0.67 -6.65
C TYR A 152 16.35 0.95 -8.06
N GLN A 153 16.27 -0.09 -8.88
CA GLN A 153 15.41 -0.06 -10.07
C GLN A 153 13.98 -0.38 -9.61
N ALA A 154 13.12 0.61 -9.61
CA ALA A 154 11.78 0.50 -9.03
C ALA A 154 10.70 0.84 -10.05
N THR A 155 9.60 0.10 -10.02
CA THR A 155 8.42 0.38 -10.83
C THR A 155 7.53 1.37 -10.08
N LEU A 156 7.17 2.46 -10.78
CA LEU A 156 6.22 3.44 -10.29
C LEU A 156 4.79 2.94 -10.51
N VAL A 157 3.97 3.08 -9.50
CA VAL A 157 2.51 2.99 -9.62
C VAL A 157 1.89 4.27 -9.06
N ASN A 158 1.03 4.87 -9.85
CA ASN A 158 0.23 6.02 -9.47
C ASN A 158 -1.15 5.54 -9.06
N MET A 159 -1.62 5.97 -7.91
CA MET A 159 -2.99 5.77 -7.45
C MET A 159 -3.63 7.12 -7.20
N THR A 160 -4.80 7.33 -7.75
CA THR A 160 -5.64 8.50 -7.45
C THR A 160 -6.94 8.01 -6.83
N MET A 161 -7.27 8.53 -5.66
CA MET A 161 -8.52 8.26 -4.97
C MET A 161 -9.30 9.56 -4.81
N VAL A 162 -10.53 9.58 -5.31
CA VAL A 162 -11.44 10.72 -5.20
C VAL A 162 -12.60 10.31 -4.31
N MET A 163 -12.80 11.02 -3.23
CA MET A 163 -13.85 10.74 -2.25
C MET A 163 -14.67 12.00 -1.99
N LYS A 164 -15.99 11.84 -1.91
CA LYS A 164 -16.90 12.90 -1.51
C LYS A 164 -17.28 12.70 -0.05
N VAL A 165 -16.86 13.64 0.81
CA VAL A 165 -17.19 13.65 2.24
C VAL A 165 -18.07 14.87 2.52
N GLY A 166 -19.35 14.62 2.74
CA GLY A 166 -20.33 15.69 2.86
C GLY A 166 -20.41 16.55 1.57
N ASN A 167 -20.12 17.84 1.68
CA ASN A 167 -20.09 18.78 0.55
C ASN A 167 -18.71 18.98 -0.06
N PHE A 168 -17.68 18.31 0.45
CA PHE A 168 -16.31 18.48 0.00
C PHE A 168 -15.85 17.28 -0.84
N ILE A 169 -15.02 17.57 -1.84
CA ILE A 169 -14.28 16.56 -2.59
C ILE A 169 -12.88 16.52 -2.00
N THR A 170 -12.44 15.33 -1.62
CA THR A 170 -11.07 15.05 -1.22
C THR A 170 -10.44 14.14 -2.27
N THR A 171 -9.27 14.54 -2.75
CA THR A 171 -8.46 13.76 -3.67
C THR A 171 -7.16 13.37 -2.99
N ALA A 172 -6.85 12.08 -2.97
CA ALA A 172 -5.55 11.57 -2.57
C ALA A 172 -4.82 11.02 -3.80
N VAL A 173 -3.59 11.47 -3.99
CA VAL A 173 -2.68 10.97 -5.04
C VAL A 173 -1.50 10.32 -4.36
N LEU A 174 -1.31 9.01 -4.60
CA LEU A 174 -0.17 8.25 -4.12
C LEU A 174 0.70 7.84 -5.30
N LYS A 175 2.00 8.09 -5.17
CA LYS A 175 3.03 7.59 -6.07
C LYS A 175 3.90 6.62 -5.28
N THR A 176 3.88 5.35 -5.64
CA THR A 176 4.66 4.34 -4.93
C THR A 176 5.65 3.70 -5.88
N TRP A 177 6.92 3.66 -5.49
CA TRP A 177 8.00 3.00 -6.19
C TRP A 177 8.33 1.69 -5.49
N SER A 178 8.21 0.58 -6.20
CA SER A 178 8.52 -0.75 -5.65
C SER A 178 9.65 -1.43 -6.41
N ALA A 179 10.61 -1.95 -5.64
CA ALA A 179 11.76 -2.66 -6.15
C ALA A 179 11.58 -4.19 -6.04
N PRO A 180 12.02 -4.96 -7.06
CA PRO A 180 11.98 -6.42 -7.01
C PRO A 180 12.68 -6.98 -5.75
N GLY A 181 12.01 -7.92 -5.06
CA GLY A 181 12.54 -8.58 -3.86
C GLY A 181 12.61 -7.75 -2.60
N THR A 182 12.25 -6.44 -2.69
CA THR A 182 12.21 -5.51 -1.56
C THR A 182 10.78 -5.02 -1.30
N GLY A 183 9.99 -4.77 -2.35
CA GLY A 183 8.68 -4.12 -2.24
C GLY A 183 8.80 -2.59 -2.30
N PRO A 184 7.91 -1.83 -1.67
CA PRO A 184 7.91 -0.38 -1.69
C PRO A 184 9.22 0.18 -1.12
N VAL A 185 9.88 1.06 -1.87
CA VAL A 185 11.10 1.76 -1.45
C VAL A 185 10.86 3.24 -1.22
N LYS A 186 9.86 3.81 -1.90
CA LYS A 186 9.43 5.20 -1.72
C LYS A 186 7.94 5.32 -1.96
N THR A 187 7.29 6.20 -1.19
CA THR A 187 5.89 6.64 -1.42
C THR A 187 5.81 8.15 -1.24
N ASP A 188 5.22 8.83 -2.20
CA ASP A 188 4.81 10.23 -2.08
C ASP A 188 3.28 10.28 -2.08
N GLU A 189 2.69 10.93 -1.09
CA GLU A 189 1.27 11.16 -0.94
C GLU A 189 0.95 12.65 -0.98
N LEU A 190 -0.08 13.00 -1.72
CA LEU A 190 -0.67 14.32 -1.78
C LEU A 190 -2.16 14.20 -1.49
N ILE A 191 -2.66 14.93 -0.51
CA ILE A 191 -4.09 15.05 -0.24
C ILE A 191 -4.54 16.48 -0.49
N GLU A 192 -5.59 16.62 -1.28
CA GLU A 192 -6.26 17.89 -1.56
C GLU A 192 -7.70 17.82 -1.10
N THR A 193 -8.18 18.87 -0.45
CA THR A 193 -9.58 19.02 -0.06
C THR A 193 -10.10 20.37 -0.57
N ALA A 194 -11.22 20.34 -1.30
CA ALA A 194 -11.80 21.50 -1.95
C ALA A 194 -10.80 22.28 -2.84
N GLY A 195 -9.93 21.54 -3.56
CA GLY A 195 -8.92 22.08 -4.48
C GLY A 195 -7.71 22.74 -3.79
N LYS A 196 -7.54 22.51 -2.47
CA LYS A 196 -6.37 22.99 -1.72
C LYS A 196 -5.59 21.82 -1.17
N THR A 197 -4.28 21.84 -1.33
CA THR A 197 -3.38 20.87 -0.68
C THR A 197 -3.52 20.98 0.83
N THR A 198 -3.89 19.88 1.47
CA THR A 198 -4.07 19.78 2.92
C THR A 198 -3.02 18.93 3.58
N LEU A 199 -2.41 18.01 2.85
CA LEU A 199 -1.33 17.14 3.31
C LEU A 199 -0.41 16.78 2.16
N THR A 200 0.89 16.76 2.42
CA THR A 200 1.87 16.01 1.64
C THR A 200 2.70 15.15 2.58
N THR A 201 2.95 13.91 2.19
CA THR A 201 3.79 12.99 2.95
C THR A 201 4.76 12.31 2.00
N THR A 202 6.01 12.19 2.41
CA THR A 202 7.00 11.38 1.71
C THR A 202 7.51 10.32 2.67
N GLU A 203 7.52 9.07 2.22
CA GLU A 203 8.11 7.93 2.92
C GLU A 203 9.27 7.38 2.08
N GLU A 204 10.43 7.18 2.70
CA GLU A 204 11.62 6.63 2.06
C GLU A 204 12.20 5.50 2.90
N LEU A 205 12.51 4.37 2.24
CA LEU A 205 13.00 3.17 2.90
C LEU A 205 14.34 3.43 3.60
N LEU A 206 14.39 3.15 4.91
CA LEU A 206 15.60 3.09 5.73
C LEU A 206 16.19 1.68 5.77
N THR A 207 15.32 0.67 5.92
CA THR A 207 15.74 -0.73 5.99
C THR A 207 14.61 -1.68 5.65
N PHE A 208 14.97 -2.81 5.05
CA PHE A 208 14.11 -3.98 4.86
C PHE A 208 14.78 -5.19 5.50
N THR A 209 14.05 -5.89 6.38
CA THR A 209 14.50 -7.10 7.05
C THR A 209 13.57 -8.26 6.69
N LYS A 210 14.14 -9.38 6.25
CA LYS A 210 13.40 -10.63 6.04
C LYS A 210 13.13 -11.30 7.37
N GLY A 211 11.90 -11.77 7.56
CA GLY A 211 11.47 -12.55 8.71
C GLY A 211 11.86 -14.01 8.61
#